data_a5937617adb631f51eafbf8b53659f04
#
_entry.id   a5937617adb631f51eafbf8b53659f04
#
_cell.length_a   1.000
_cell.length_b   1.000
_cell.length_c   1.000
_cell.angle_alpha   90.00
_cell.angle_beta   90.00
_cell.angle_gamma   90.00
#
_symmetry.space_group_name_H-M   'P 1'
#
loop_
_entity.id
_entity.type
_entity.pdbx_description
1 polymer ?
#
loop_
_entity_poly.entity_id
_entity_poly.type
_entity_poly.pdbx_seq_one_letter_code
_entity_poly.pdbx_strand_id
1 'polypeptide(L)'
;MTFSKFLDPKYDLPFKRVFGTEKNKKILIHFLNDILGFTGVNTIQDVKFLSTIMDPEIASDKQSIVDVLCKDSFGNRYIAEMQPARDKCFEKRAQLYAAKAYSRQSGNYIDFKKVFFIAISNSTLFPTEVEYISTHNIRDIKTNGHYLKDFQFVFIELPKFAKNKVEQLESTVERWCFFFRYAEDTTDEDLKDIAEKSPIIKLAYDALDKFSWEEEDLAAYEERVLSVQKEAAIWEQRLDDARDEGKQEGRQEG
;
A
#
# COMPACT_ATOMS: atom_id res chain seq x y z
N MET A 1 -26.79 9.51 -9.84
CA MET A 1 -25.49 8.94 -9.45
C MET A 1 -24.51 9.26 -10.57
N THR A 2 -23.56 10.12 -10.33
CA THR A 2 -22.46 10.37 -11.26
C THR A 2 -21.56 9.13 -11.21
N PHE A 3 -21.47 8.40 -12.32
CA PHE A 3 -20.54 7.25 -12.37
C PHE A 3 -19.12 7.78 -12.28
N SER A 4 -18.34 7.30 -11.31
CA SER A 4 -16.92 7.60 -11.22
C SER A 4 -16.21 7.21 -12.53
N LYS A 5 -15.37 8.11 -13.03
CA LYS A 5 -14.55 7.87 -14.23
C LYS A 5 -13.41 6.90 -13.93
N PHE A 6 -12.89 6.95 -12.71
CA PHE A 6 -11.71 6.19 -12.29
C PHE A 6 -12.11 5.04 -11.36
N LEU A 7 -11.35 3.95 -11.44
CA LEU A 7 -11.44 2.84 -10.51
C LEU A 7 -10.76 3.20 -9.19
N ASP A 8 -11.19 2.59 -8.09
CA ASP A 8 -10.59 2.79 -6.79
C ASP A 8 -9.24 2.06 -6.68
N PRO A 9 -8.11 2.78 -6.53
CA PRO A 9 -6.78 2.19 -6.42
C PRO A 9 -6.55 1.38 -5.14
N LYS A 10 -7.50 1.40 -4.20
CA LYS A 10 -7.42 0.60 -2.97
C LYS A 10 -7.74 -0.88 -3.17
N TYR A 11 -8.22 -1.29 -4.33
CA TYR A 11 -8.42 -2.69 -4.67
C TYR A 11 -7.19 -3.26 -5.40
N ASP A 12 -6.99 -4.56 -5.25
CA ASP A 12 -5.79 -5.26 -5.73
C ASP A 12 -5.59 -5.17 -7.25
N LEU A 13 -6.65 -5.31 -8.07
CA LEU A 13 -6.53 -5.23 -9.52
C LEU A 13 -6.11 -3.83 -10.01
N PRO A 14 -6.78 -2.72 -9.63
CA PRO A 14 -6.32 -1.37 -9.94
C PRO A 14 -4.92 -1.08 -9.40
N PHE A 15 -4.62 -1.44 -8.16
CA PHE A 15 -3.31 -1.24 -7.57
C PHE A 15 -2.20 -1.91 -8.37
N LYS A 16 -2.38 -3.21 -8.70
CA LYS A 16 -1.43 -3.97 -9.51
C LYS A 16 -1.31 -3.42 -10.93
N ARG A 17 -2.40 -2.94 -11.53
CA ARG A 17 -2.34 -2.32 -12.86
C ARG A 17 -1.52 -1.04 -12.85
N VAL A 18 -1.66 -0.19 -11.83
CA VAL A 18 -0.91 1.07 -11.70
C VAL A 18 0.55 0.80 -11.36
N PHE A 19 0.84 -0.09 -10.39
CA PHE A 19 2.18 -0.21 -9.79
C PHE A 19 2.91 -1.51 -10.13
N GLY A 20 2.21 -2.55 -10.62
CA GLY A 20 2.76 -3.89 -10.79
C GLY A 20 3.03 -4.31 -12.24
N THR A 21 2.97 -3.41 -13.22
CA THR A 21 3.11 -3.74 -14.65
C THR A 21 4.32 -3.08 -15.29
N GLU A 22 4.95 -3.76 -16.25
CA GLU A 22 6.07 -3.17 -17.03
C GLU A 22 5.64 -1.90 -17.79
N LYS A 23 4.39 -1.85 -18.27
CA LYS A 23 3.82 -0.68 -18.95
C LYS A 23 3.87 0.57 -18.08
N ASN A 24 3.57 0.41 -16.80
CA ASN A 24 3.42 1.48 -15.82
C ASN A 24 4.61 1.58 -14.85
N LYS A 25 5.72 0.91 -15.13
CA LYS A 25 6.92 0.86 -14.29
C LYS A 25 7.41 2.24 -13.84
N LYS A 26 7.29 3.25 -14.67
CA LYS A 26 7.66 4.64 -14.33
C LYS A 26 6.84 5.18 -13.16
N ILE A 27 5.56 4.83 -13.07
CA ILE A 27 4.69 5.26 -11.97
C ILE A 27 5.21 4.68 -10.66
N LEU A 28 5.53 3.38 -10.63
CA LEU A 28 6.11 2.73 -9.46
C LEU A 28 7.43 3.38 -9.03
N ILE A 29 8.35 3.64 -9.97
CA ILE A 29 9.65 4.27 -9.68
C ILE A 29 9.47 5.63 -9.01
N HIS A 30 8.60 6.47 -9.54
CA HIS A 30 8.33 7.79 -8.95
C HIS A 30 7.68 7.66 -7.57
N PHE A 31 6.69 6.80 -7.44
CA PHE A 31 6.04 6.53 -6.15
C PHE A 31 7.07 6.10 -5.08
N LEU A 32 7.94 5.14 -5.40
CA LEU A 32 8.98 4.68 -4.49
C LEU A 32 9.94 5.82 -4.09
N ASN A 33 10.41 6.61 -5.05
CA ASN A 33 11.29 7.73 -4.78
C ASN A 33 10.63 8.80 -3.90
N ASP A 34 9.37 9.15 -4.20
CA ASP A 34 8.63 10.16 -3.46
C ASP A 34 8.38 9.72 -2.01
N ILE A 35 7.90 8.48 -1.81
CA ILE A 35 7.57 7.97 -0.47
C ILE A 35 8.82 7.72 0.38
N LEU A 36 9.90 7.27 -0.22
CA LEU A 36 11.17 7.00 0.48
C LEU A 36 12.04 8.25 0.61
N GLY A 37 11.66 9.37 -0.03
CA GLY A 37 12.44 10.60 -0.04
C GLY A 37 13.78 10.47 -0.76
N PHE A 38 13.87 9.61 -1.77
CA PHE A 38 15.11 9.39 -2.49
C PHE A 38 15.36 10.49 -3.51
N THR A 39 16.52 11.12 -3.39
CA THR A 39 16.96 12.23 -4.26
C THR A 39 18.42 12.05 -4.66
N GLY A 40 18.85 12.72 -5.73
CA GLY A 40 20.22 12.71 -6.20
C GLY A 40 20.73 11.30 -6.52
N VAL A 41 21.82 10.91 -5.92
CA VAL A 41 22.49 9.61 -6.16
C VAL A 41 21.71 8.40 -5.64
N ASN A 42 20.76 8.62 -4.73
CA ASN A 42 19.93 7.56 -4.17
C ASN A 42 18.64 7.31 -4.98
N THR A 43 18.36 8.15 -6.01
CA THR A 43 17.16 8.02 -6.82
C THR A 43 17.15 6.68 -7.56
N ILE A 44 16.05 5.95 -7.41
CA ILE A 44 15.78 4.74 -8.18
C ILE A 44 15.56 5.15 -9.63
N GLN A 45 16.38 4.65 -10.56
CA GLN A 45 16.30 4.94 -11.99
C GLN A 45 15.54 3.87 -12.75
N ASP A 46 15.66 2.62 -12.31
CA ASP A 46 14.98 1.47 -12.90
C ASP A 46 14.73 0.40 -11.87
N VAL A 47 13.69 -0.40 -12.10
CA VAL A 47 13.37 -1.58 -11.29
C VAL A 47 13.09 -2.78 -12.18
N LYS A 48 13.37 -3.96 -11.65
CA LYS A 48 12.97 -5.24 -12.23
C LYS A 48 11.93 -5.89 -11.33
N PHE A 49 10.77 -6.21 -11.88
CA PHE A 49 9.76 -6.96 -11.15
C PHE A 49 10.25 -8.36 -10.81
N LEU A 50 9.87 -8.84 -9.65
CA LEU A 50 10.12 -10.19 -9.16
C LEU A 50 8.78 -10.92 -8.99
N SER A 51 8.82 -12.26 -8.81
CA SER A 51 7.61 -13.01 -8.48
C SER A 51 7.01 -12.50 -7.17
N THR A 52 5.75 -12.15 -7.23
CA THR A 52 4.95 -11.74 -6.06
C THR A 52 4.53 -12.93 -5.20
N ILE A 53 4.59 -14.13 -5.76
CA ILE A 53 4.31 -15.38 -5.05
C ILE A 53 5.56 -15.77 -4.27
N MET A 54 5.40 -15.80 -2.95
CA MET A 54 6.43 -16.28 -2.04
C MET A 54 6.05 -17.67 -1.56
N ASP A 55 6.50 -18.68 -2.33
CA ASP A 55 6.21 -20.08 -2.02
C ASP A 55 6.69 -20.45 -0.61
N PRO A 56 5.95 -21.31 0.09
CA PRO A 56 6.39 -21.81 1.37
C PRO A 56 7.65 -22.67 1.20
N GLU A 57 8.59 -22.54 2.14
CA GLU A 57 9.78 -23.42 2.19
C GLU A 57 9.39 -24.84 2.59
N ILE A 58 8.27 -24.99 3.28
CA ILE A 58 7.68 -26.26 3.72
C ILE A 58 6.25 -26.35 3.17
N ALA A 59 5.86 -27.48 2.64
CA ALA A 59 4.56 -27.70 1.98
C ALA A 59 3.33 -27.41 2.87
N SER A 60 3.48 -27.40 4.20
CA SER A 60 2.43 -27.07 5.17
C SER A 60 2.24 -25.56 5.40
N ASP A 61 3.17 -24.73 4.96
CA ASP A 61 3.11 -23.29 5.15
C ASP A 61 2.15 -22.65 4.16
N LYS A 62 1.48 -21.58 4.60
CA LYS A 62 0.63 -20.79 3.71
C LYS A 62 1.50 -20.05 2.70
N GLN A 63 1.11 -20.13 1.43
CA GLN A 63 1.65 -19.29 0.37
C GLN A 63 1.46 -17.81 0.75
N SER A 64 2.51 -17.02 0.61
CA SER A 64 2.46 -15.58 0.83
C SER A 64 2.50 -14.88 -0.53
N ILE A 65 1.51 -14.02 -0.79
CA ILE A 65 1.42 -13.25 -2.02
C ILE A 65 1.45 -11.77 -1.63
N VAL A 66 2.32 -11.02 -2.28
CA VAL A 66 2.38 -9.55 -2.16
C VAL A 66 1.86 -8.90 -3.43
N ASP A 67 1.40 -7.65 -3.34
CA ASP A 67 0.84 -6.97 -4.52
C ASP A 67 1.92 -6.62 -5.53
N VAL A 68 3.02 -6.01 -5.08
CA VAL A 68 4.16 -5.64 -5.92
C VAL A 68 5.45 -6.00 -5.21
N LEU A 69 6.35 -6.68 -5.93
CA LEU A 69 7.73 -6.94 -5.51
C LEU A 69 8.68 -6.62 -6.65
N CYS A 70 9.65 -5.78 -6.40
CA CYS A 70 10.67 -5.43 -7.38
C CYS A 70 12.04 -5.24 -6.73
N LYS A 71 13.08 -5.12 -7.57
CA LYS A 71 14.43 -4.73 -7.14
C LYS A 71 15.00 -3.66 -8.05
N ASP A 72 15.80 -2.75 -7.48
CA ASP A 72 16.56 -1.75 -8.23
C ASP A 72 17.86 -2.32 -8.84
N SER A 73 18.62 -1.47 -9.52
CA SER A 73 19.92 -1.81 -10.11
C SER A 73 20.99 -2.16 -9.08
N PHE A 74 20.84 -1.72 -7.82
CA PHE A 74 21.74 -2.07 -6.71
C PHE A 74 21.35 -3.38 -6.02
N GLY A 75 20.18 -3.94 -6.37
CA GLY A 75 19.63 -5.16 -5.81
C GLY A 75 18.76 -4.95 -4.56
N ASN A 76 18.55 -3.71 -4.09
CA ASN A 76 17.60 -3.44 -3.02
C ASN A 76 16.21 -3.88 -3.44
N ARG A 77 15.44 -4.45 -2.52
CA ARG A 77 14.10 -4.98 -2.78
C ARG A 77 13.03 -4.05 -2.22
N TYR A 78 11.97 -3.90 -2.98
CA TYR A 78 10.85 -3.03 -2.64
C TYR A 78 9.56 -3.84 -2.71
N ILE A 79 8.81 -3.83 -1.62
CA ILE A 79 7.45 -4.37 -1.55
C ILE A 79 6.52 -3.18 -1.43
N ALA A 80 5.50 -3.11 -2.28
CA ALA A 80 4.38 -2.19 -2.13
C ALA A 80 3.10 -3.00 -1.98
N GLU A 81 2.35 -2.72 -0.92
CA GLU A 81 1.19 -3.50 -0.50
C GLU A 81 0.01 -2.56 -0.22
N MET A 82 -1.15 -2.86 -0.79
CA MET A 82 -2.39 -2.15 -0.52
C MET A 82 -3.28 -2.97 0.41
N GLN A 83 -3.69 -2.36 1.51
CA GLN A 83 -4.59 -2.96 2.48
C GLN A 83 -5.95 -2.25 2.47
N PRO A 84 -6.94 -2.77 1.74
CA PRO A 84 -8.24 -2.10 1.57
C PRO A 84 -9.12 -2.14 2.82
N ALA A 85 -8.96 -3.15 3.67
CA ALA A 85 -9.75 -3.37 4.87
C ALA A 85 -8.86 -3.65 6.08
N ARG A 86 -9.43 -3.55 7.29
CA ARG A 86 -8.71 -3.80 8.53
C ARG A 86 -8.29 -5.27 8.64
N ASP A 87 -7.00 -5.50 8.85
CA ASP A 87 -6.43 -6.79 9.22
C ASP A 87 -5.69 -6.66 10.55
N LYS A 88 -6.12 -7.42 11.56
CA LYS A 88 -5.54 -7.38 12.93
C LYS A 88 -4.08 -7.84 13.00
N CYS A 89 -3.60 -8.52 11.96
CA CYS A 89 -2.26 -9.09 11.93
C CYS A 89 -1.38 -8.48 10.82
N PHE A 90 -1.79 -7.34 10.26
CA PHE A 90 -1.11 -6.76 9.10
C PHE A 90 0.35 -6.39 9.41
N GLU A 91 0.64 -5.83 10.59
CA GLU A 91 2.00 -5.47 11.00
C GLU A 91 2.91 -6.70 11.11
N LYS A 92 2.36 -7.84 11.55
CA LYS A 92 3.09 -9.12 11.59
C LYS A 92 3.32 -9.67 10.18
N ARG A 93 2.30 -9.54 9.32
CA ARG A 93 2.38 -9.97 7.92
C ARG A 93 3.42 -9.13 7.16
N ALA A 94 3.46 -7.82 7.37
CA ALA A 94 4.46 -6.94 6.78
C ALA A 94 5.90 -7.37 7.14
N GLN A 95 6.14 -7.68 8.41
CA GLN A 95 7.44 -8.18 8.88
C GLN A 95 7.79 -9.53 8.26
N LEU A 96 6.82 -10.47 8.19
CA LEU A 96 7.02 -11.76 7.57
C LEU A 96 7.37 -11.63 6.07
N TYR A 97 6.67 -10.77 5.35
CA TYR A 97 6.91 -10.56 3.92
C TYR A 97 8.27 -9.93 3.65
N ALA A 98 8.66 -8.95 4.46
CA ALA A 98 9.99 -8.36 4.38
C ALA A 98 11.09 -9.39 4.69
N ALA A 99 10.92 -10.23 5.72
CA ALA A 99 11.86 -11.30 6.07
C ALA A 99 11.96 -12.36 4.95
N LYS A 100 10.85 -12.78 4.36
CA LYS A 100 10.84 -13.69 3.20
C LYS A 100 11.54 -13.06 1.98
N ALA A 101 11.29 -11.79 1.70
CA ALA A 101 11.99 -11.11 0.63
C ALA A 101 13.50 -11.00 0.90
N TYR A 102 13.91 -10.84 2.16
CA TYR A 102 15.31 -10.80 2.55
C TYR A 102 16.00 -12.16 2.45
N SER A 103 15.39 -13.22 3.01
CA SER A 103 15.95 -14.59 3.05
C SER A 103 16.09 -15.21 1.65
N ARG A 104 15.29 -14.78 0.68
CA ARG A 104 15.34 -15.26 -0.72
C ARG A 104 16.43 -14.58 -1.57
N GLN A 105 17.34 -13.86 -0.98
CA GLN A 105 18.52 -13.38 -1.66
C GLN A 105 19.54 -14.51 -1.75
N SER A 106 20.16 -14.67 -2.93
CA SER A 106 21.22 -15.64 -3.16
C SER A 106 22.59 -14.97 -3.01
N GLY A 107 23.59 -15.74 -2.65
CA GLY A 107 24.96 -15.27 -2.51
C GLY A 107 25.45 -15.26 -1.07
N ASN A 108 26.55 -14.56 -0.82
CA ASN A 108 27.10 -14.41 0.52
C ASN A 108 26.31 -13.36 1.30
N TYR A 109 26.24 -13.48 2.62
CA TYR A 109 25.54 -12.52 3.48
C TYR A 109 26.01 -11.07 3.31
N ILE A 110 27.28 -10.85 2.96
CA ILE A 110 27.83 -9.52 2.69
C ILE A 110 27.19 -8.84 1.45
N ASP A 111 26.63 -9.65 0.54
CA ASP A 111 26.01 -9.16 -0.69
C ASP A 111 24.52 -8.89 -0.52
N PHE A 112 23.92 -9.26 0.62
CA PHE A 112 22.51 -9.04 0.88
C PHE A 112 22.18 -7.56 0.87
N LYS A 113 21.04 -7.23 0.25
CA LYS A 113 20.57 -5.88 0.01
C LYS A 113 19.37 -5.57 0.86
N LYS A 114 19.11 -4.29 1.04
CA LYS A 114 18.00 -3.78 1.84
C LYS A 114 16.65 -4.23 1.29
N VAL A 115 15.71 -4.36 2.20
CA VAL A 115 14.29 -4.55 1.90
C VAL A 115 13.51 -3.35 2.43
N PHE A 116 12.79 -2.70 1.54
CA PHE A 116 11.86 -1.64 1.83
C PHE A 116 10.44 -2.19 1.70
N PHE A 117 9.65 -2.06 2.76
CA PHE A 117 8.25 -2.45 2.77
C PHE A 117 7.40 -1.18 2.88
N ILE A 118 6.56 -0.92 1.89
CA ILE A 118 5.65 0.22 1.85
C ILE A 118 4.24 -0.31 1.89
N ALA A 119 3.51 0.06 2.93
CA ALA A 119 2.11 -0.30 3.11
C ALA A 119 1.22 0.93 2.95
N ILE A 120 0.20 0.83 2.11
CA ILE A 120 -0.88 1.79 2.03
C ILE A 120 -2.11 1.16 2.68
N SER A 121 -2.61 1.72 3.78
CA SER A 121 -3.72 1.16 4.53
C SER A 121 -4.94 2.08 4.51
N ASN A 122 -6.10 1.51 4.17
CA ASN A 122 -7.39 2.18 4.32
C ASN A 122 -7.97 2.03 5.73
N SER A 123 -7.13 1.63 6.71
CA SER A 123 -7.48 1.49 8.13
C SER A 123 -6.42 2.12 8.99
N THR A 124 -6.81 2.57 10.19
CA THR A 124 -5.88 3.03 11.22
C THR A 124 -5.17 1.82 11.85
N LEU A 125 -3.84 1.82 11.78
CA LEU A 125 -2.98 0.75 12.28
C LEU A 125 -2.34 1.13 13.62
N PHE A 126 -1.84 2.35 13.73
CA PHE A 126 -1.09 2.87 14.86
C PHE A 126 -1.92 3.90 15.65
N PRO A 127 -1.53 4.24 16.90
CA PRO A 127 -2.19 5.29 17.68
C PRO A 127 -2.31 6.62 16.93
N THR A 128 -3.23 7.46 17.36
CA THR A 128 -3.56 8.74 16.69
C THR A 128 -2.42 9.76 16.73
N GLU A 129 -1.49 9.62 17.66
CA GLU A 129 -0.29 10.45 17.81
C GLU A 129 0.76 10.18 16.72
N VAL A 130 0.66 9.02 16.05
CA VAL A 130 1.51 8.69 14.91
C VAL A 130 0.91 9.33 13.66
N GLU A 131 1.72 10.07 12.91
CA GLU A 131 1.31 10.74 11.68
C GLU A 131 0.80 9.76 10.62
N TYR A 132 0.10 10.28 9.61
CA TYR A 132 -0.46 9.47 8.52
C TYR A 132 0.59 8.73 7.68
N ILE A 133 1.86 9.17 7.73
CA ILE A 133 3.02 8.43 7.22
C ILE A 133 3.99 8.21 8.36
N SER A 134 4.35 6.95 8.59
CA SER A 134 5.33 6.58 9.60
C SER A 134 6.42 5.69 9.03
N THR A 135 7.65 5.92 9.46
CA THR A 135 8.82 5.13 9.04
C THR A 135 9.41 4.41 10.23
N HIS A 136 9.57 3.09 10.09
CA HIS A 136 10.07 2.21 11.14
C HIS A 136 11.37 1.54 10.71
N ASN A 137 12.35 1.52 11.62
CA ASN A 137 13.66 0.91 11.45
C ASN A 137 14.04 0.12 12.69
N ILE A 138 14.97 -0.81 12.56
CA ILE A 138 15.53 -1.57 13.68
C ILE A 138 16.64 -0.73 14.31
N ARG A 139 16.48 -0.35 15.58
CA ARG A 139 17.43 0.52 16.31
C ARG A 139 17.83 -0.07 17.65
N ASP A 140 19.01 0.27 18.09
CA ASP A 140 19.45 -0.01 19.46
C ASP A 140 18.58 0.78 20.46
N ILE A 141 18.03 0.08 21.44
CA ILE A 141 17.04 0.64 22.37
C ILE A 141 17.66 1.73 23.28
N LYS A 142 18.95 1.62 23.62
CA LYS A 142 19.61 2.55 24.54
C LYS A 142 20.17 3.77 23.83
N THR A 143 20.82 3.55 22.68
CA THR A 143 21.54 4.60 21.96
C THR A 143 20.75 5.22 20.82
N ASN A 144 19.60 4.63 20.47
CA ASN A 144 18.85 4.94 19.25
C ASN A 144 19.67 4.77 17.96
N GLY A 145 20.80 4.08 18.02
CA GLY A 145 21.70 3.85 16.88
C GLY A 145 21.07 2.90 15.86
N HIS A 146 21.21 3.23 14.58
CA HIS A 146 20.68 2.43 13.47
C HIS A 146 21.81 1.57 12.87
N TYR A 147 22.03 0.40 13.46
CA TYR A 147 23.12 -0.53 13.08
C TYR A 147 22.61 -1.66 12.18
N LEU A 148 21.36 -2.12 12.35
CA LEU A 148 20.70 -3.13 11.52
C LEU A 148 19.92 -2.44 10.40
N LYS A 149 20.62 -2.12 9.29
CA LYS A 149 20.15 -1.17 8.26
C LYS A 149 19.35 -1.78 7.12
N ASP A 150 19.13 -3.10 7.13
CA ASP A 150 18.63 -3.81 5.96
C ASP A 150 17.11 -3.84 5.85
N PHE A 151 16.40 -3.39 6.88
CA PHE A 151 14.95 -3.30 6.87
C PHE A 151 14.47 -1.87 7.12
N GLN A 152 13.55 -1.43 6.28
CA GLN A 152 12.78 -0.21 6.48
C GLN A 152 11.32 -0.46 6.11
N PHE A 153 10.42 -0.06 7.01
CA PHE A 153 8.98 -0.13 6.81
C PHE A 153 8.41 1.28 6.77
N VAL A 154 7.56 1.54 5.78
CA VAL A 154 6.80 2.79 5.68
C VAL A 154 5.33 2.42 5.66
N PHE A 155 4.55 3.01 6.55
CA PHE A 155 3.11 2.85 6.59
C PHE A 155 2.43 4.17 6.26
N ILE A 156 1.49 4.13 5.33
CA ILE A 156 0.63 5.25 4.94
C ILE A 156 -0.78 4.89 5.39
N GLU A 157 -1.29 5.60 6.40
CA GLU A 157 -2.62 5.38 6.97
C GLU A 157 -3.59 6.42 6.41
N LEU A 158 -4.28 6.08 5.33
CA LEU A 158 -5.17 6.99 4.60
C LEU A 158 -6.24 7.65 5.48
N PRO A 159 -6.86 6.97 6.49
CA PRO A 159 -7.84 7.62 7.36
C PRO A 159 -7.32 8.82 8.14
N LYS A 160 -6.01 8.87 8.42
CA LYS A 160 -5.37 9.99 9.13
C LYS A 160 -5.01 11.17 8.22
N PHE A 161 -5.01 10.99 6.90
CA PHE A 161 -4.74 12.04 5.93
C PHE A 161 -5.95 12.98 5.83
N ALA A 162 -5.83 14.21 6.34
CA ALA A 162 -6.95 15.12 6.52
C ALA A 162 -7.28 16.01 5.31
N LYS A 163 -6.34 16.15 4.35
CA LYS A 163 -6.53 17.02 3.17
C LYS A 163 -7.47 16.37 2.18
N ASN A 164 -8.57 17.02 1.87
CA ASN A 164 -9.64 16.49 0.99
C ASN A 164 -9.90 17.36 -0.25
N LYS A 165 -9.05 18.38 -0.50
CA LYS A 165 -9.11 19.25 -1.67
C LYS A 165 -7.74 19.40 -2.29
N VAL A 166 -7.69 19.48 -3.62
CA VAL A 166 -6.44 19.56 -4.39
C VAL A 166 -5.63 20.80 -4.06
N GLU A 167 -6.28 21.93 -3.76
CA GLU A 167 -5.62 23.20 -3.39
C GLU A 167 -4.83 23.11 -2.08
N GLN A 168 -5.17 22.16 -1.22
CA GLN A 168 -4.49 21.93 0.06
C GLN A 168 -3.19 21.13 -0.09
N LEU A 169 -2.95 20.52 -1.27
CA LEU A 169 -1.84 19.60 -1.49
C LEU A 169 -0.55 20.35 -1.80
N GLU A 170 0.40 20.30 -0.88
CA GLU A 170 1.67 21.01 -0.97
C GLU A 170 2.80 20.17 -1.56
N SER A 171 2.77 18.83 -1.37
CA SER A 171 3.81 17.91 -1.78
C SER A 171 3.32 16.83 -2.75
N THR A 172 4.23 16.19 -3.48
CA THR A 172 3.91 15.02 -4.32
C THR A 172 3.43 13.84 -3.48
N VAL A 173 3.98 13.67 -2.27
CA VAL A 173 3.55 12.64 -1.32
C VAL A 173 2.08 12.82 -0.93
N GLU A 174 1.65 14.05 -0.67
CA GLU A 174 0.24 14.34 -0.37
C GLU A 174 -0.67 14.09 -1.57
N ARG A 175 -0.19 14.36 -2.80
CA ARG A 175 -0.93 14.03 -4.02
C ARG A 175 -1.06 12.53 -4.22
N TRP A 176 -0.05 11.73 -3.84
CA TRP A 176 -0.18 10.26 -3.79
C TRP A 176 -1.24 9.81 -2.77
N CYS A 177 -1.25 10.40 -1.57
CA CYS A 177 -2.28 10.10 -0.56
C CYS A 177 -3.68 10.48 -1.05
N PHE A 178 -3.81 11.64 -1.69
CA PHE A 178 -5.07 12.09 -2.30
C PHE A 178 -5.52 11.12 -3.41
N PHE A 179 -4.62 10.71 -4.30
CA PHE A 179 -4.87 9.71 -5.33
C PHE A 179 -5.43 8.41 -4.73
N PHE A 180 -4.79 7.85 -3.70
CA PHE A 180 -5.28 6.64 -3.07
C PHE A 180 -6.64 6.83 -2.40
N ARG A 181 -6.89 7.98 -1.82
CA ARG A 181 -8.09 8.20 -1.02
C ARG A 181 -9.31 8.61 -1.84
N TYR A 182 -9.11 9.42 -2.88
CA TYR A 182 -10.18 10.14 -3.57
C TYR A 182 -10.19 9.94 -5.10
N ALA A 183 -9.52 8.94 -5.66
CA ALA A 183 -9.45 8.79 -7.11
C ALA A 183 -10.85 8.71 -7.75
N GLU A 184 -11.79 8.00 -7.12
CA GLU A 184 -13.14 7.87 -7.64
C GLU A 184 -13.94 9.18 -7.67
N ASP A 185 -13.63 10.10 -6.74
CA ASP A 185 -14.32 11.38 -6.58
C ASP A 185 -13.61 12.53 -7.31
N THR A 186 -12.43 12.27 -7.90
CA THR A 186 -11.61 13.29 -8.55
C THR A 186 -12.27 13.79 -9.83
N THR A 187 -12.49 15.10 -9.91
CA THR A 187 -13.06 15.76 -11.08
C THR A 187 -12.02 16.00 -12.17
N ASP A 188 -12.47 16.32 -13.39
CA ASP A 188 -11.54 16.69 -14.48
C ASP A 188 -10.77 17.98 -14.18
N GLU A 189 -11.34 18.90 -13.38
CA GLU A 189 -10.67 20.12 -12.91
C GLU A 189 -9.57 19.81 -11.90
N ASP A 190 -9.89 19.01 -10.88
CA ASP A 190 -8.91 18.49 -9.91
C ASP A 190 -7.75 17.77 -10.59
N LEU A 191 -8.08 16.91 -11.58
CA LEU A 191 -7.08 16.17 -12.33
C LEU A 191 -6.15 17.09 -13.13
N LYS A 192 -6.67 18.18 -13.68
CA LYS A 192 -5.87 19.17 -14.39
C LYS A 192 -4.86 19.83 -13.45
N ASP A 193 -5.29 20.27 -12.27
CA ASP A 193 -4.41 20.88 -11.27
C ASP A 193 -3.34 19.91 -10.75
N ILE A 194 -3.72 18.65 -10.55
CA ILE A 194 -2.77 17.58 -10.19
C ILE A 194 -1.75 17.37 -11.31
N ALA A 195 -2.21 17.31 -12.57
CA ALA A 195 -1.37 17.07 -13.73
C ALA A 195 -0.32 18.17 -13.97
N GLU A 196 -0.69 19.43 -13.73
CA GLU A 196 0.23 20.57 -13.84
C GLU A 196 1.39 20.48 -12.83
N LYS A 197 1.11 20.03 -11.61
CA LYS A 197 2.08 19.95 -10.50
C LYS A 197 2.81 18.60 -10.44
N SER A 198 2.17 17.53 -10.89
CA SER A 198 2.68 16.15 -10.78
C SER A 198 2.21 15.29 -11.97
N PRO A 199 2.83 15.45 -13.15
CA PRO A 199 2.41 14.72 -14.37
C PRO A 199 2.43 13.20 -14.22
N ILE A 200 3.27 12.66 -13.33
CA ILE A 200 3.34 11.22 -13.09
C ILE A 200 2.07 10.68 -12.41
N ILE A 201 1.45 11.46 -11.53
CA ILE A 201 0.20 11.07 -10.88
C ILE A 201 -0.95 11.09 -11.88
N LYS A 202 -0.93 12.01 -12.85
CA LYS A 202 -1.88 11.95 -13.97
C LYS A 202 -1.80 10.62 -14.71
N LEU A 203 -0.60 10.10 -14.97
CA LEU A 203 -0.46 8.77 -15.60
C LEU A 203 -1.04 7.65 -14.72
N ALA A 204 -0.99 7.79 -13.40
CA ALA A 204 -1.64 6.84 -12.50
C ALA A 204 -3.18 6.90 -12.62
N TYR A 205 -3.77 8.09 -12.74
CA TYR A 205 -5.19 8.25 -13.04
C TYR A 205 -5.55 7.68 -14.42
N ASP A 206 -4.73 7.92 -15.45
CA ASP A 206 -4.97 7.37 -16.79
C ASP A 206 -5.00 5.82 -16.77
N ALA A 207 -4.19 5.19 -15.91
CA ALA A 207 -4.22 3.74 -15.72
C ALA A 207 -5.48 3.23 -15.01
N LEU A 208 -6.19 4.10 -14.27
CA LEU A 208 -7.46 3.81 -13.58
C LEU A 208 -8.69 4.16 -14.41
N ASP A 209 -8.54 4.84 -15.56
CA ASP A 209 -9.67 5.24 -16.40
C ASP A 209 -10.44 4.01 -16.88
N LYS A 210 -11.70 3.88 -16.45
CA LYS A 210 -12.60 2.74 -16.74
C LYS A 210 -12.71 2.46 -18.24
N PHE A 211 -12.70 3.49 -19.07
CA PHE A 211 -12.78 3.35 -20.53
C PHE A 211 -11.53 2.71 -21.16
N SER A 212 -10.44 2.61 -20.41
CA SER A 212 -9.20 1.95 -20.83
C SER A 212 -9.09 0.48 -20.39
N TRP A 213 -10.11 -0.05 -19.73
CA TRP A 213 -10.12 -1.42 -19.21
C TRP A 213 -10.98 -2.32 -20.09
N GLU A 214 -10.55 -3.58 -20.22
CA GLU A 214 -11.34 -4.61 -20.89
C GLU A 214 -12.55 -4.98 -20.01
N GLU A 215 -13.64 -5.43 -20.64
CA GLU A 215 -14.89 -5.78 -19.95
C GLU A 215 -14.69 -6.89 -18.90
N GLU A 216 -13.82 -7.85 -19.19
CA GLU A 216 -13.47 -8.95 -18.28
C GLU A 216 -12.76 -8.43 -17.01
N ASP A 217 -11.81 -7.50 -17.17
CA ASP A 217 -11.10 -6.88 -16.05
C ASP A 217 -12.04 -6.03 -15.18
N LEU A 218 -12.98 -5.32 -15.80
CA LEU A 218 -13.99 -4.55 -15.07
C LEU A 218 -14.94 -5.46 -14.27
N ALA A 219 -15.39 -6.57 -14.86
CA ALA A 219 -16.23 -7.53 -14.17
C ALA A 219 -15.50 -8.15 -12.96
N ALA A 220 -14.22 -8.50 -13.12
CA ALA A 220 -13.39 -9.01 -12.02
C ALA A 220 -13.17 -7.97 -10.91
N TYR A 221 -13.00 -6.69 -11.27
CA TYR A 221 -12.93 -5.59 -10.31
C TYR A 221 -14.24 -5.45 -9.52
N GLU A 222 -15.40 -5.45 -10.19
CA GLU A 222 -16.71 -5.33 -9.54
C GLU A 222 -16.98 -6.50 -8.58
N GLU A 223 -16.64 -7.72 -8.97
CA GLU A 223 -16.74 -8.90 -8.09
C GLU A 223 -15.86 -8.73 -6.84
N ARG A 224 -14.64 -8.23 -7.00
CA ARG A 224 -13.73 -7.99 -5.87
C ARG A 224 -14.24 -6.90 -4.94
N VAL A 225 -14.78 -5.80 -5.46
CA VAL A 225 -15.42 -4.73 -4.67
C VAL A 225 -16.55 -5.31 -3.82
N LEU A 226 -17.44 -6.10 -4.42
CA LEU A 226 -18.55 -6.75 -3.71
C LEU A 226 -18.05 -7.73 -2.62
N SER A 227 -16.99 -8.48 -2.89
CA SER A 227 -16.40 -9.41 -1.91
C SER A 227 -15.87 -8.66 -0.69
N VAL A 228 -15.09 -7.59 -0.89
CA VAL A 228 -14.54 -6.78 0.21
C VAL A 228 -15.66 -6.12 1.03
N GLN A 229 -16.69 -5.60 0.36
CA GLN A 229 -17.84 -5.00 1.05
C GLN A 229 -18.61 -6.02 1.90
N LYS A 230 -18.80 -7.24 1.40
CA LYS A 230 -19.44 -8.32 2.15
C LYS A 230 -18.61 -8.73 3.38
N GLU A 231 -17.29 -8.86 3.22
CA GLU A 231 -16.40 -9.15 4.33
C GLU A 231 -16.45 -8.06 5.40
N ALA A 232 -16.44 -6.78 5.00
CA ALA A 232 -16.56 -5.66 5.93
C ALA A 232 -17.90 -5.68 6.69
N ALA A 233 -19.01 -5.90 6.01
CA ALA A 233 -20.34 -5.98 6.63
C ALA A 233 -20.45 -7.15 7.65
N ILE A 234 -19.87 -8.32 7.33
CA ILE A 234 -19.81 -9.46 8.25
C ILE A 234 -18.98 -9.10 9.50
N TRP A 235 -17.89 -8.37 9.35
CA TRP A 235 -17.07 -7.94 10.48
C TRP A 235 -17.79 -6.91 11.36
N GLU A 236 -18.49 -5.95 10.78
CA GLU A 236 -19.30 -4.99 11.53
C GLU A 236 -20.37 -5.69 12.35
N GLN A 237 -21.10 -6.62 11.74
CA GLN A 237 -22.11 -7.40 12.45
C GLN A 237 -21.53 -8.19 13.63
N ARG A 238 -20.41 -8.87 13.42
CA ARG A 238 -19.73 -9.61 14.51
C ARG A 238 -19.28 -8.70 15.65
N LEU A 239 -18.86 -7.46 15.35
CA LEU A 239 -18.48 -6.49 16.37
C LEU A 239 -19.68 -5.99 17.16
N ASP A 240 -20.82 -5.78 16.51
CA ASP A 240 -22.05 -5.37 17.17
C ASP A 240 -22.62 -6.51 18.04
N ASP A 241 -22.64 -7.73 17.54
CA ASP A 241 -23.05 -8.91 18.29
C ASP A 241 -22.17 -9.08 19.56
N ALA A 242 -20.85 -8.99 19.44
CA ALA A 242 -19.91 -9.09 20.58
C ALA A 242 -20.08 -7.94 21.59
N ARG A 243 -20.42 -6.73 21.11
CA ARG A 243 -20.73 -5.59 22.01
C ARG A 243 -22.01 -5.80 22.79
N ASP A 244 -23.01 -6.36 22.15
CA ASP A 244 -24.31 -6.61 22.79
C ASP A 244 -24.23 -7.79 23.77
N GLU A 245 -23.48 -8.85 23.43
CA GLU A 245 -23.16 -9.93 24.38
C GLU A 245 -22.42 -9.39 25.60
N GLY A 246 -21.35 -8.61 25.43
CA GLY A 246 -20.60 -8.02 26.55
C GLY A 246 -21.43 -7.06 27.40
N LYS A 247 -22.40 -6.33 26.83
CA LYS A 247 -23.34 -5.52 27.62
C LYS A 247 -24.32 -6.36 28.41
N GLN A 248 -24.77 -7.50 27.87
CA GLN A 248 -25.68 -8.42 28.58
C GLN A 248 -24.97 -9.11 29.75
N GLU A 249 -23.73 -9.59 29.50
CA GLU A 249 -22.90 -10.19 30.59
C GLU A 249 -22.64 -9.19 31.73
N GLY A 250 -22.19 -7.96 31.39
CA GLY A 250 -21.95 -6.93 32.41
C GLY A 250 -23.18 -6.46 33.16
N ARG A 251 -24.42 -6.69 32.63
CA ARG A 251 -25.69 -6.44 33.35
C ARG A 251 -26.10 -7.60 34.27
N GLN A 252 -25.58 -8.79 34.03
CA GLN A 252 -25.87 -9.97 34.86
C GLN A 252 -24.91 -10.09 36.04
N GLU A 253 -23.72 -9.50 35.94
CA GLU A 253 -22.69 -9.51 36.99
C GLU A 253 -22.77 -8.32 37.99
N GLY A 254 -23.56 -7.30 37.72
CA GLY A 254 -23.77 -6.10 38.55
C GLY A 254 -25.18 -6.04 39.13
#